data_33eebffe24e67e5de842e74270e8e97f
#
_entry.id   33eebffe24e67e5de842e74270e8e97f
#
_cell.length_a   1.000
_cell.length_b   1.000
_cell.length_c   1.000
_cell.angle_alpha   90.00
_cell.angle_beta   90.00
_cell.angle_gamma   90.00
#
_symmetry.space_group_name_H-M   'P 1'
#
loop_
_entity.id
_entity.type
_entity.pdbx_description
1 polymer ?
#
loop_
_entity_poly.entity_id
_entity_poly.type
_entity_poly.pdbx_seq_one_letter_code
_entity_poly.pdbx_strand_id
1 'polypeptide(L)'
;MNIVDNSWIKLPRNFVNWSWYHDANMVQLYLYLLLNANVYDVKYNDITIKRGECLVSLNHLSKETGISLQKLRTGLARLQRTKEIEYKKLQNGRIIVLVDFNKFQPIGIDEAAPDWIKLYRKICDWGWYHEPNMVHLYVYFMLKAKLVINNDSRSEAWQLNSTLRLLTKATGISEKSIRTCLARLQRTGEISYLPGVAHKQSVITLCNYDSYQATKISTNTVLTQERHNNIESVSEHNNSQISAQKERDITRCNYDSY
;
A
#
# COMPACT_ATOMS: atom_id res chain seq x y z
N MET A 1 -9.44 -14.81 13.61
CA MET A 1 -8.53 -15.32 12.59
C MET A 1 -8.81 -14.53 11.33
N ASN A 2 -8.04 -13.44 11.11
CA ASN A 2 -8.22 -12.62 9.92
C ASN A 2 -7.71 -13.43 8.74
N ILE A 3 -8.59 -13.74 7.81
CA ILE A 3 -8.20 -14.30 6.53
C ILE A 3 -7.47 -13.15 5.82
N VAL A 4 -6.16 -13.10 5.98
CA VAL A 4 -5.28 -12.21 5.21
C VAL A 4 -5.16 -12.84 3.83
N ASP A 5 -6.20 -12.65 3.06
CA ASP A 5 -6.19 -12.87 1.64
C ASP A 5 -5.29 -11.80 1.00
N ASN A 6 -4.71 -12.06 -0.17
CA ASN A 6 -4.01 -11.09 -1.04
C ASN A 6 -4.90 -9.88 -1.41
N SER A 7 -5.80 -9.50 -0.53
CA SER A 7 -6.76 -8.44 -0.72
C SER A 7 -6.09 -7.08 -0.51
N TRP A 8 -6.58 -6.09 -1.21
CA TRP A 8 -6.07 -4.72 -1.21
C TRP A 8 -7.23 -3.74 -1.04
N ILE A 9 -6.90 -2.52 -0.66
CA ILE A 9 -7.81 -1.38 -0.70
C ILE A 9 -7.45 -0.46 -1.86
N LYS A 10 -8.44 0.18 -2.44
CA LYS A 10 -8.30 1.23 -3.42
C LYS A 10 -7.93 2.53 -2.70
N LEU A 11 -6.67 2.94 -2.77
CA LEU A 11 -6.24 4.20 -2.16
C LEU A 11 -6.12 5.27 -3.24
N PRO A 12 -6.98 6.30 -3.24
CA PRO A 12 -6.97 7.33 -4.25
C PRO A 12 -5.70 8.19 -4.14
N ARG A 13 -5.12 8.61 -5.27
CA ARG A 13 -3.90 9.43 -5.29
C ARG A 13 -4.08 10.80 -4.63
N ASN A 14 -5.31 11.31 -4.60
CA ASN A 14 -5.66 12.54 -3.88
C ASN A 14 -5.76 12.37 -2.35
N PHE A 15 -5.53 11.17 -1.81
CA PHE A 15 -5.41 10.94 -0.36
C PHE A 15 -4.37 11.86 0.29
N VAL A 16 -3.37 12.31 -0.46
CA VAL A 16 -2.40 13.32 0.00
C VAL A 16 -3.03 14.67 0.37
N ASN A 17 -4.25 14.94 -0.07
CA ASN A 17 -5.00 16.17 0.22
C ASN A 17 -5.95 16.00 1.43
N TRP A 18 -5.92 14.85 2.09
CA TRP A 18 -6.71 14.61 3.28
C TRP A 18 -6.28 15.55 4.41
N SER A 19 -7.23 16.13 5.14
CA SER A 19 -6.98 17.18 6.14
C SER A 19 -6.00 16.78 7.25
N TRP A 20 -5.90 15.48 7.56
CA TRP A 20 -4.98 14.94 8.55
C TRP A 20 -3.68 14.38 7.96
N TYR A 21 -3.46 14.55 6.65
CA TYR A 21 -2.35 13.91 5.94
C TYR A 21 -0.97 14.29 6.49
N HIS A 22 -0.81 15.49 7.06
CA HIS A 22 0.48 15.93 7.62
C HIS A 22 0.78 15.39 9.03
N ASP A 23 -0.07 14.52 9.57
CA ASP A 23 0.17 13.83 10.84
C ASP A 23 0.35 12.33 10.57
N ALA A 24 1.59 11.83 10.68
CA ALA A 24 1.93 10.45 10.39
C ALA A 24 1.16 9.45 11.28
N ASN A 25 0.82 9.82 12.53
CA ASN A 25 0.03 8.94 13.39
C ASN A 25 -1.43 8.87 12.89
N MET A 26 -1.97 9.97 12.36
CA MET A 26 -3.32 9.98 11.79
C MET A 26 -3.38 9.14 10.51
N VAL A 27 -2.38 9.29 9.63
CA VAL A 27 -2.26 8.48 8.41
C VAL A 27 -2.16 7.01 8.76
N GLN A 28 -1.27 6.62 9.67
CA GLN A 28 -1.11 5.24 10.11
C GLN A 28 -2.39 4.67 10.72
N LEU A 29 -3.04 5.42 11.61
CA LEU A 29 -4.27 5.00 12.26
C LEU A 29 -5.38 4.76 11.23
N TYR A 30 -5.59 5.70 10.31
CA TYR A 30 -6.67 5.60 9.33
C TYR A 30 -6.41 4.48 8.31
N LEU A 31 -5.18 4.34 7.83
CA LEU A 31 -4.79 3.23 6.95
C LEU A 31 -4.95 1.88 7.65
N TYR A 32 -4.58 1.78 8.93
CA TYR A 32 -4.80 0.56 9.70
C TYR A 32 -6.28 0.18 9.75
N LEU A 33 -7.16 1.14 10.06
CA LEU A 33 -8.60 0.89 10.10
C LEU A 33 -9.15 0.46 8.73
N LEU A 34 -8.74 1.12 7.65
CA LEU A 34 -9.13 0.75 6.28
C LEU A 34 -8.66 -0.65 5.89
N LEU A 35 -7.43 -1.01 6.23
CA LEU A 35 -6.83 -2.30 5.91
C LEU A 35 -7.43 -3.45 6.75
N ASN A 36 -7.92 -3.17 7.96
CA ASN A 36 -8.44 -4.19 8.88
C ASN A 36 -9.98 -4.21 9.00
N ALA A 37 -10.67 -3.31 8.30
CA ALA A 37 -12.12 -3.35 8.24
C ALA A 37 -12.62 -4.59 7.49
N ASN A 38 -13.73 -5.15 7.96
CA ASN A 38 -14.35 -6.30 7.33
C ASN A 38 -14.84 -5.96 5.92
N VAL A 39 -14.48 -6.79 4.95
CA VAL A 39 -14.93 -6.66 3.55
C VAL A 39 -16.31 -7.26 3.34
N TYR A 40 -16.70 -8.21 4.20
CA TYR A 40 -17.99 -8.89 4.21
C TYR A 40 -18.55 -8.90 5.63
N ASP A 41 -19.84 -9.16 5.77
CA ASP A 41 -20.46 -9.39 7.05
C ASP A 41 -19.94 -10.71 7.66
N VAL A 42 -19.47 -10.66 8.89
CA VAL A 42 -18.90 -11.81 9.60
C VAL A 42 -19.58 -11.98 10.95
N LYS A 43 -20.03 -13.18 11.27
CA LYS A 43 -20.50 -13.52 12.61
C LYS A 43 -19.30 -13.79 13.53
N TYR A 44 -19.23 -13.09 14.64
CA TYR A 44 -18.25 -13.32 15.69
C TYR A 44 -18.97 -13.46 17.02
N ASN A 45 -19.03 -14.69 17.55
CA ASN A 45 -19.93 -15.06 18.65
C ASN A 45 -21.37 -14.65 18.28
N ASP A 46 -22.08 -13.98 19.18
CA ASP A 46 -23.47 -13.51 18.98
C ASP A 46 -23.58 -12.14 18.29
N ILE A 47 -22.46 -11.62 17.76
CA ILE A 47 -22.39 -10.30 17.15
C ILE A 47 -22.13 -10.46 15.65
N THR A 48 -22.86 -9.75 14.82
CA THR A 48 -22.52 -9.60 13.41
C THR A 48 -21.73 -8.32 13.23
N ILE A 49 -20.46 -8.46 12.81
CA ILE A 49 -19.60 -7.36 12.40
C ILE A 49 -19.83 -7.17 10.91
N LYS A 50 -20.34 -6.01 10.55
CA LYS A 50 -20.72 -5.71 9.17
C LYS A 50 -19.50 -5.26 8.34
N ARG A 51 -19.70 -5.25 7.03
CA ARG A 51 -18.78 -4.65 6.08
C ARG A 51 -18.45 -3.20 6.48
N GLY A 52 -17.15 -2.83 6.43
CA GLY A 52 -16.66 -1.51 6.85
C GLY A 52 -16.55 -1.32 8.37
N GLU A 53 -16.86 -2.36 9.16
CA GLU A 53 -16.71 -2.33 10.61
C GLU A 53 -15.40 -3.00 11.05
N CYS A 54 -14.80 -2.46 12.13
CA CYS A 54 -13.62 -2.97 12.80
C CYS A 54 -13.93 -3.26 14.27
N LEU A 55 -13.75 -4.49 14.71
CA LEU A 55 -13.74 -4.83 16.14
C LEU A 55 -12.29 -4.85 16.62
N VAL A 56 -11.86 -3.80 17.30
CA VAL A 56 -10.47 -3.65 17.74
C VAL A 56 -10.38 -2.92 19.07
N SER A 57 -9.49 -3.38 19.94
CA SER A 57 -9.20 -2.70 21.21
C SER A 57 -8.09 -1.65 21.03
N LEU A 58 -8.06 -0.64 21.90
CA LEU A 58 -6.98 0.36 21.89
C LEU A 58 -5.60 -0.24 22.12
N ASN A 59 -5.50 -1.27 22.96
CA ASN A 59 -4.23 -1.96 23.22
C ASN A 59 -3.74 -2.69 21.95
N HIS A 60 -4.65 -3.34 21.25
CA HIS A 60 -4.32 -3.99 19.97
C HIS A 60 -3.91 -2.96 18.92
N LEU A 61 -4.66 -1.86 18.76
CA LEU A 61 -4.27 -0.76 17.88
C LEU A 61 -2.87 -0.23 18.21
N SER A 62 -2.56 -0.03 19.49
CA SER A 62 -1.25 0.46 19.92
C SER A 62 -0.12 -0.49 19.56
N LYS A 63 -0.35 -1.79 19.77
CA LYS A 63 0.62 -2.82 19.43
C LYS A 63 0.87 -2.87 17.92
N GLU A 64 -0.20 -2.91 17.12
CA GLU A 64 -0.10 -3.08 15.66
C GLU A 64 0.40 -1.83 14.93
N THR A 65 0.09 -0.64 15.44
CA THR A 65 0.45 0.63 14.77
C THR A 65 1.69 1.31 15.34
N GLY A 66 2.18 0.89 16.52
CA GLY A 66 3.24 1.58 17.25
C GLY A 66 2.82 2.95 17.82
N ILE A 67 1.53 3.31 17.73
CA ILE A 67 1.01 4.58 18.23
C ILE A 67 0.64 4.44 19.72
N SER A 68 1.06 5.39 20.55
CA SER A 68 0.72 5.37 21.97
C SER A 68 -0.79 5.50 22.21
N LEU A 69 -1.29 4.89 23.28
CA LEU A 69 -2.71 4.90 23.65
C LEU A 69 -3.31 6.30 23.71
N GLN A 70 -2.54 7.29 24.21
CA GLN A 70 -2.99 8.68 24.28
C GLN A 70 -3.18 9.28 22.88
N LYS A 71 -2.21 9.07 21.96
CA LYS A 71 -2.31 9.53 20.58
C LYS A 71 -3.45 8.82 19.85
N LEU A 72 -3.69 7.54 20.09
CA LEU A 72 -4.82 6.80 19.54
C LEU A 72 -6.16 7.38 19.97
N ARG A 73 -6.34 7.66 21.28
CA ARG A 73 -7.58 8.29 21.78
C ARG A 73 -7.82 9.64 21.10
N THR A 74 -6.79 10.47 20.99
CA THR A 74 -6.87 11.76 20.30
C THR A 74 -7.16 11.59 18.82
N GLY A 75 -6.48 10.66 18.15
CA GLY A 75 -6.65 10.38 16.73
C GLY A 75 -8.06 9.89 16.41
N LEU A 76 -8.56 8.92 17.17
CA LEU A 76 -9.92 8.40 17.00
C LEU A 76 -11.00 9.48 17.26
N ALA A 77 -10.80 10.35 18.27
CA ALA A 77 -11.70 11.48 18.52
C ALA A 77 -11.69 12.50 17.36
N ARG A 78 -10.53 12.72 16.73
CA ARG A 78 -10.40 13.58 15.53
C ARG A 78 -11.16 12.97 14.34
N LEU A 79 -10.92 11.67 14.04
CA LEU A 79 -11.61 10.96 12.95
C LEU A 79 -13.13 10.94 13.14
N GLN A 80 -13.61 10.79 14.37
CA GLN A 80 -15.03 10.85 14.67
C GLN A 80 -15.60 12.26 14.45
N ARG A 81 -14.87 13.29 14.87
CA ARG A 81 -15.29 14.69 14.70
C ARG A 81 -15.40 15.09 13.23
N THR A 82 -14.50 14.58 12.39
CA THR A 82 -14.48 14.85 10.95
C THR A 82 -15.28 13.84 10.13
N LYS A 83 -16.00 12.94 10.84
CA LYS A 83 -16.93 11.95 10.24
C LYS A 83 -16.28 10.93 9.30
N GLU A 84 -15.01 10.62 9.49
CA GLU A 84 -14.39 9.48 8.83
C GLU A 84 -14.77 8.15 9.50
N ILE A 85 -15.03 8.22 10.83
CA ILE A 85 -15.48 7.06 11.60
C ILE A 85 -16.67 7.38 12.48
N GLU A 86 -17.44 6.34 12.80
CA GLU A 86 -18.47 6.32 13.83
C GLU A 86 -18.24 5.16 14.80
N TYR A 87 -18.91 5.21 15.96
CA TYR A 87 -18.88 4.13 16.92
C TYR A 87 -20.25 3.46 17.02
N LYS A 88 -20.24 2.14 16.91
CA LYS A 88 -21.38 1.31 17.28
C LYS A 88 -21.13 0.73 18.68
N LYS A 89 -22.01 1.05 19.61
CA LYS A 89 -21.92 0.59 21.00
C LYS A 89 -22.28 -0.89 21.09
N LEU A 90 -21.49 -1.64 21.83
CA LEU A 90 -21.78 -3.01 22.24
C LEU A 90 -21.93 -3.06 23.76
N GLN A 91 -22.49 -4.16 24.30
CA GLN A 91 -22.57 -4.33 25.76
C GLN A 91 -21.18 -4.26 26.40
N ASN A 92 -20.18 -4.91 25.81
CA ASN A 92 -18.80 -4.99 26.34
C ASN A 92 -17.76 -4.42 25.39
N GLY A 93 -18.04 -3.27 24.74
CA GLY A 93 -17.05 -2.69 23.84
C GLY A 93 -17.63 -1.72 22.82
N ARG A 94 -16.86 -1.46 21.78
CA ARG A 94 -17.24 -0.60 20.65
C ARG A 94 -16.73 -1.20 19.34
N ILE A 95 -17.54 -1.09 18.32
CA ILE A 95 -17.13 -1.32 16.93
C ILE A 95 -16.85 0.04 16.30
N ILE A 96 -15.75 0.17 15.60
CA ILE A 96 -15.43 1.32 14.75
C ILE A 96 -16.05 1.08 13.39
N VAL A 97 -16.83 2.01 12.90
CA VAL A 97 -17.49 1.99 11.59
C VAL A 97 -16.81 3.02 10.70
N LEU A 98 -16.28 2.60 9.56
CA LEU A 98 -15.73 3.49 8.54
C LEU A 98 -16.86 4.03 7.67
N VAL A 99 -17.11 5.33 7.73
CA VAL A 99 -18.27 5.97 7.06
C VAL A 99 -18.22 5.80 5.55
N ASP A 100 -17.07 6.02 4.94
CA ASP A 100 -16.89 5.99 3.48
C ASP A 100 -16.14 4.75 2.97
N PHE A 101 -16.26 3.61 3.66
CA PHE A 101 -15.49 2.40 3.33
C PHE A 101 -15.61 1.97 1.87
N ASN A 102 -16.77 2.16 1.25
CA ASN A 102 -17.00 1.82 -0.15
C ASN A 102 -16.14 2.63 -1.14
N LYS A 103 -15.64 3.80 -0.77
CA LYS A 103 -14.69 4.56 -1.59
C LYS A 103 -13.34 3.86 -1.70
N PHE A 104 -12.96 3.11 -0.65
CA PHE A 104 -11.69 2.39 -0.55
C PHE A 104 -11.81 0.91 -0.89
N GLN A 105 -13.02 0.35 -0.79
CA GLN A 105 -13.30 -1.04 -1.10
C GLN A 105 -14.62 -1.12 -1.88
N PRO A 106 -14.65 -0.74 -3.17
CA PRO A 106 -15.86 -0.77 -3.97
C PRO A 106 -16.36 -2.19 -4.20
N ILE A 107 -17.67 -2.34 -4.37
CA ILE A 107 -18.29 -3.57 -4.85
C ILE A 107 -18.26 -3.51 -6.39
N GLY A 108 -17.41 -4.31 -7.00
CA GLY A 108 -17.10 -4.21 -8.43
C GLY A 108 -15.98 -3.20 -8.69
N ILE A 109 -15.03 -3.57 -9.51
CA ILE A 109 -13.84 -2.74 -9.78
C ILE A 109 -13.97 -2.21 -11.19
N ASP A 110 -14.04 -0.89 -11.30
CA ASP A 110 -13.64 -0.21 -12.52
C ASP A 110 -12.10 -0.14 -12.52
N GLU A 111 -11.46 -1.07 -13.21
CA GLU A 111 -10.01 -1.19 -13.26
C GLU A 111 -9.35 -0.07 -14.11
N ALA A 112 -10.13 0.70 -14.81
CA ALA A 112 -9.64 1.66 -15.81
C ALA A 112 -9.22 3.03 -15.25
N ALA A 113 -9.37 3.31 -13.94
CA ALA A 113 -9.09 4.64 -13.41
C ALA A 113 -7.64 4.78 -12.91
N PRO A 114 -6.82 5.67 -13.52
CA PRO A 114 -5.41 5.87 -13.16
C PRO A 114 -5.20 6.59 -11.81
N ASP A 115 -6.26 7.07 -11.17
CA ASP A 115 -6.18 7.99 -10.04
C ASP A 115 -6.09 7.31 -8.67
N TRP A 116 -5.78 6.04 -8.61
CA TRP A 116 -5.65 5.29 -7.37
C TRP A 116 -4.52 4.25 -7.43
N ILE A 117 -4.16 3.72 -6.28
CA ILE A 117 -3.20 2.63 -6.13
C ILE A 117 -3.84 1.47 -5.35
N LYS A 118 -3.38 0.26 -5.61
CA LYS A 118 -3.66 -0.91 -4.76
C LYS A 118 -2.76 -0.84 -3.53
N LEU A 119 -3.35 -0.72 -2.35
CA LEU A 119 -2.62 -0.87 -1.10
C LEU A 119 -2.99 -2.22 -0.49
N TYR A 120 -2.05 -3.16 -0.54
CA TYR A 120 -2.27 -4.53 -0.08
C TYR A 120 -2.27 -4.61 1.44
N ARG A 121 -3.15 -5.45 2.00
CA ARG A 121 -3.24 -5.71 3.44
C ARG A 121 -1.95 -6.32 3.98
N LYS A 122 -1.18 -7.01 3.15
CA LYS A 122 0.12 -7.58 3.48
C LYS A 122 1.14 -6.54 3.98
N ILE A 123 0.95 -5.25 3.71
CA ILE A 123 1.81 -4.20 4.27
C ILE A 123 1.83 -4.22 5.80
N CYS A 124 0.76 -4.70 6.44
CA CYS A 124 0.67 -4.82 7.90
C CYS A 124 1.67 -5.84 8.48
N ASP A 125 2.15 -6.78 7.66
CA ASP A 125 3.10 -7.83 8.08
C ASP A 125 4.56 -7.37 7.98
N TRP A 126 4.81 -6.19 7.43
CA TRP A 126 6.17 -5.69 7.26
C TRP A 126 6.78 -5.25 8.58
N GLY A 127 8.04 -5.60 8.84
CA GLY A 127 8.70 -5.37 10.13
C GLY A 127 8.78 -3.92 10.60
N TRP A 128 8.65 -2.95 9.67
CA TRP A 128 8.61 -1.53 9.98
C TRP A 128 7.20 -0.93 10.02
N TYR A 129 6.15 -1.75 9.87
CA TYR A 129 4.76 -1.25 9.87
C TYR A 129 4.35 -0.56 11.19
N HIS A 130 5.00 -0.89 12.30
CA HIS A 130 4.78 -0.26 13.60
C HIS A 130 5.37 1.16 13.72
N GLU A 131 5.90 1.71 12.62
CA GLU A 131 6.53 3.03 12.61
C GLU A 131 5.75 3.98 11.71
N PRO A 132 4.92 4.88 12.28
CA PRO A 132 4.04 5.77 11.50
C PRO A 132 4.77 6.58 10.43
N ASN A 133 5.98 7.06 10.69
CA ASN A 133 6.75 7.81 9.71
C ASN A 133 7.18 6.96 8.52
N MET A 134 7.53 5.68 8.74
CA MET A 134 7.91 4.76 7.67
C MET A 134 6.72 4.48 6.75
N VAL A 135 5.57 4.10 7.34
CA VAL A 135 4.34 3.82 6.59
C VAL A 135 3.89 5.04 5.81
N HIS A 136 3.84 6.20 6.46
CA HIS A 136 3.41 7.44 5.82
C HIS A 136 4.31 7.80 4.63
N LEU A 137 5.65 7.77 4.82
CA LEU A 137 6.60 8.11 3.77
C LEU A 137 6.54 7.13 2.59
N TYR A 138 6.45 5.82 2.87
CA TYR A 138 6.34 4.81 1.82
C TYR A 138 5.04 4.93 1.02
N VAL A 139 3.91 5.10 1.71
CA VAL A 139 2.61 5.34 1.05
C VAL A 139 2.64 6.63 0.22
N TYR A 140 3.29 7.69 0.71
CA TYR A 140 3.51 8.92 -0.08
C TYR A 140 4.27 8.63 -1.38
N PHE A 141 5.31 7.81 -1.33
CA PHE A 141 6.04 7.42 -2.54
C PHE A 141 5.15 6.66 -3.51
N MET A 142 4.38 5.69 -3.04
CA MET A 142 3.44 4.93 -3.87
C MET A 142 2.40 5.85 -4.54
N LEU A 143 1.90 6.86 -3.84
CA LEU A 143 0.91 7.80 -4.36
C LEU A 143 1.48 8.77 -5.40
N LYS A 144 2.77 9.12 -5.30
CA LYS A 144 3.42 10.19 -6.09
C LYS A 144 4.40 9.70 -7.14
N ALA A 145 4.83 8.45 -7.09
CA ALA A 145 5.72 7.90 -8.11
C ALA A 145 5.07 7.93 -9.49
N LYS A 146 5.90 8.20 -10.49
CA LYS A 146 5.54 8.20 -11.92
C LYS A 146 6.37 7.13 -12.63
N LEU A 147 5.78 6.52 -13.63
CA LEU A 147 6.51 5.61 -14.52
C LEU A 147 7.52 6.42 -15.35
N VAL A 148 8.77 6.03 -15.28
CA VAL A 148 9.88 6.58 -16.08
C VAL A 148 10.41 5.46 -16.96
N ILE A 149 10.40 5.69 -18.26
CA ILE A 149 10.92 4.76 -19.26
C ILE A 149 12.34 5.23 -19.61
N ASN A 150 13.31 4.37 -19.38
CA ASN A 150 14.67 4.61 -19.84
C ASN A 150 14.84 4.04 -21.25
N ASN A 151 14.94 4.91 -22.23
CA ASN A 151 15.02 4.53 -23.65
C ASN A 151 16.31 3.76 -23.97
N ASP A 152 17.41 4.04 -23.26
CA ASP A 152 18.70 3.40 -23.52
C ASP A 152 18.72 1.93 -23.03
N SER A 153 18.15 1.65 -21.87
CA SER A 153 18.10 0.31 -21.26
C SER A 153 16.80 -0.44 -21.51
N ARG A 154 15.79 0.20 -22.13
CA ARG A 154 14.40 -0.30 -22.28
C ARG A 154 13.80 -0.75 -20.93
N SER A 155 14.24 -0.13 -19.83
CA SER A 155 13.76 -0.44 -18.49
C SER A 155 12.72 0.58 -18.04
N GLU A 156 11.72 0.10 -17.35
CA GLU A 156 10.67 0.90 -16.73
C GLU A 156 10.88 0.95 -15.22
N ALA A 157 10.69 2.11 -14.61
CA ALA A 157 10.83 2.27 -13.18
C ALA A 157 9.85 3.30 -12.64
N TRP A 158 9.26 3.01 -11.49
CA TRP A 158 8.41 3.96 -10.78
C TRP A 158 9.26 4.85 -9.89
N GLN A 159 9.34 6.13 -10.23
CA GLN A 159 10.25 7.07 -9.61
C GLN A 159 9.55 8.33 -9.10
N LEU A 160 10.13 8.88 -8.05
CA LEU A 160 9.82 10.21 -7.52
C LEU A 160 11.11 11.00 -7.39
N ASN A 161 11.16 12.15 -8.06
CA ASN A 161 12.23 13.13 -7.87
C ASN A 161 11.80 14.13 -6.79
N SER A 162 12.59 14.27 -5.72
CA SER A 162 12.24 15.15 -4.61
C SER A 162 13.47 15.62 -3.83
N THR A 163 13.27 16.60 -2.96
CA THR A 163 14.23 17.01 -1.94
C THR A 163 13.68 16.72 -0.56
N LEU A 164 14.55 16.62 0.46
CA LEU A 164 14.11 16.42 1.85
C LEU A 164 13.10 17.50 2.28
N ARG A 165 13.34 18.74 1.90
CA ARG A 165 12.46 19.88 2.18
C ARG A 165 11.06 19.69 1.55
N LEU A 166 10.98 19.22 0.30
CA LEU A 166 9.71 18.96 -0.36
C LEU A 166 8.99 17.78 0.29
N LEU A 167 9.70 16.73 0.67
CA LEU A 167 9.14 15.60 1.40
C LEU A 167 8.59 16.04 2.76
N THR A 168 9.34 16.86 3.53
CA THR A 168 8.86 17.44 4.80
C THR A 168 7.60 18.27 4.59
N LYS A 169 7.59 19.14 3.58
CA LYS A 169 6.41 19.96 3.26
C LYS A 169 5.19 19.11 2.90
N ALA A 170 5.41 18.03 2.17
CA ALA A 170 4.32 17.16 1.69
C ALA A 170 3.77 16.22 2.77
N THR A 171 4.60 15.77 3.71
CA THR A 171 4.21 14.73 4.68
C THR A 171 4.10 15.24 6.13
N GLY A 172 4.66 16.40 6.44
CA GLY A 172 4.79 16.88 7.82
C GLY A 172 5.88 16.16 8.64
N ILE A 173 6.58 15.20 8.04
CA ILE A 173 7.65 14.45 8.73
C ILE A 173 8.93 15.31 8.71
N SER A 174 9.64 15.39 9.84
CA SER A 174 10.90 16.16 9.92
C SER A 174 11.98 15.60 8.99
N GLU A 175 12.85 16.45 8.47
CA GLU A 175 13.96 16.01 7.60
C GLU A 175 14.84 14.95 8.24
N LYS A 176 15.10 15.05 9.56
CA LYS A 176 15.85 14.04 10.32
C LYS A 176 15.17 12.68 10.25
N SER A 177 13.87 12.63 10.50
CA SER A 177 13.08 11.40 10.43
C SER A 177 13.02 10.86 9.00
N ILE A 178 12.87 11.73 7.99
CA ILE A 178 12.88 11.32 6.57
C ILE A 178 14.19 10.64 6.20
N ARG A 179 15.36 11.21 6.61
CA ARG A 179 16.66 10.57 6.35
C ARG A 179 16.73 9.16 6.94
N THR A 180 16.29 9.02 8.18
CA THR A 180 16.24 7.70 8.85
C THR A 180 15.32 6.73 8.11
N CYS A 181 14.12 7.18 7.70
CA CYS A 181 13.16 6.35 6.96
C CYS A 181 13.71 5.94 5.59
N LEU A 182 14.31 6.87 4.83
CA LEU A 182 14.93 6.57 3.53
C LEU A 182 16.02 5.50 3.65
N ALA A 183 16.93 5.65 4.62
CA ALA A 183 18.00 4.69 4.84
C ALA A 183 17.47 3.30 5.20
N ARG A 184 16.37 3.24 5.98
CA ARG A 184 15.76 1.97 6.38
C ARG A 184 14.97 1.34 5.24
N LEU A 185 14.14 2.09 4.51
CA LEU A 185 13.41 1.60 3.34
C LEU A 185 14.37 1.07 2.25
N GLN A 186 15.52 1.73 2.07
CA GLN A 186 16.55 1.24 1.16
C GLN A 186 17.19 -0.05 1.66
N ARG A 187 17.48 -0.15 2.96
CA ARG A 187 18.06 -1.36 3.57
C ARG A 187 17.13 -2.56 3.50
N THR A 188 15.82 -2.33 3.62
CA THR A 188 14.80 -3.39 3.55
C THR A 188 14.33 -3.68 2.12
N GLY A 189 14.86 -2.97 1.12
CA GLY A 189 14.65 -3.27 -0.29
C GLY A 189 13.35 -2.72 -0.89
N GLU A 190 12.59 -1.89 -0.18
CA GLU A 190 11.36 -1.29 -0.71
C GLU A 190 11.64 -0.16 -1.71
N ILE A 191 12.78 0.52 -1.54
CA ILE A 191 13.20 1.60 -2.43
C ILE A 191 14.69 1.50 -2.78
N SER A 192 15.06 2.06 -3.92
CA SER A 192 16.42 2.52 -4.21
C SER A 192 16.45 4.05 -4.06
N TYR A 193 17.40 4.56 -3.32
CA TYR A 193 17.55 6.00 -3.06
C TYR A 193 18.89 6.52 -3.57
N LEU A 194 18.84 7.41 -4.53
CA LEU A 194 20.01 8.11 -5.07
C LEU A 194 19.96 9.58 -4.61
N PRO A 195 20.84 10.00 -3.70
CA PRO A 195 20.89 11.39 -3.24
C PRO A 195 21.20 12.37 -4.38
N GLY A 196 20.50 13.49 -4.39
CA GLY A 196 20.83 14.58 -5.31
C GLY A 196 22.12 15.28 -4.91
N VAL A 197 22.96 15.58 -5.91
CA VAL A 197 24.23 16.31 -5.75
C VAL A 197 24.08 17.73 -6.30
N ALA A 198 24.69 18.71 -5.65
CA ALA A 198 24.76 20.09 -6.14
C ALA A 198 23.38 20.68 -6.53
N HIS A 199 22.47 20.75 -5.57
CA HIS A 199 21.10 21.29 -5.72
C HIS A 199 20.15 20.47 -6.61
N LYS A 200 20.57 19.32 -7.10
CA LYS A 200 19.68 18.40 -7.82
C LYS A 200 18.74 17.67 -6.85
N GLN A 201 17.58 17.28 -7.36
CA GLN A 201 16.66 16.44 -6.61
C GLN A 201 17.23 15.03 -6.45
N SER A 202 16.92 14.40 -5.31
CA SER A 202 17.17 12.98 -5.11
C SER A 202 16.16 12.15 -5.93
N VAL A 203 16.60 11.01 -6.42
CA VAL A 203 15.75 10.04 -7.12
C VAL A 203 15.41 8.91 -6.15
N ILE A 204 14.12 8.68 -5.97
CA ILE A 204 13.57 7.56 -5.18
C ILE A 204 12.88 6.63 -6.15
N THR A 205 13.37 5.40 -6.28
CA THR A 205 12.78 4.37 -7.13
C THR A 205 12.09 3.34 -6.26
N LEU A 206 10.82 3.05 -6.53
CA LEU A 206 10.07 2.00 -5.85
C LEU A 206 10.46 0.64 -6.42
N CYS A 207 10.93 -0.26 -5.56
CA CYS A 207 11.19 -1.64 -5.92
C CYS A 207 9.88 -2.44 -5.97
N ASN A 208 9.75 -3.34 -6.95
CA ASN A 208 8.61 -4.25 -7.09
C ASN A 208 7.22 -3.58 -7.22
N TYR A 209 7.15 -2.27 -7.52
CA TYR A 209 5.88 -1.54 -7.60
C TYR A 209 4.91 -2.18 -8.59
N ASP A 210 5.37 -2.58 -9.77
CA ASP A 210 4.54 -3.19 -10.80
C ASP A 210 3.91 -4.50 -10.34
N SER A 211 4.62 -5.32 -9.58
CA SER A 211 4.09 -6.57 -9.05
C SER A 211 2.89 -6.35 -8.11
N TYR A 212 2.86 -5.21 -7.42
CA TYR A 212 1.75 -4.81 -6.55
C TYR A 212 0.64 -4.07 -7.29
N GLN A 213 0.95 -3.37 -8.39
CA GLN A 213 -0.04 -2.57 -9.11
C GLN A 213 -0.60 -3.28 -10.34
N ALA A 214 0.08 -4.32 -10.85
CA ALA A 214 -0.35 -5.02 -12.05
C ALA A 214 -1.79 -5.54 -11.89
N THR A 215 -2.68 -4.94 -12.63
CA THR A 215 -3.89 -5.59 -13.11
C THR A 215 -3.42 -6.63 -14.11
N LYS A 216 -3.89 -7.86 -14.04
CA LYS A 216 -3.77 -8.79 -15.18
C LYS A 216 -4.54 -8.17 -16.34
N ILE A 217 -3.91 -7.26 -17.05
CA ILE A 217 -4.36 -6.91 -18.39
C ILE A 217 -4.14 -8.19 -19.18
N SER A 218 -5.21 -8.93 -19.42
CA SER A 218 -5.23 -9.97 -20.42
C SER A 218 -4.76 -9.30 -21.72
N THR A 219 -3.51 -9.57 -22.11
CA THR A 219 -2.94 -9.20 -23.40
C THR A 219 -3.65 -10.00 -24.51
N ASN A 220 -4.94 -9.78 -24.68
CA ASN A 220 -5.75 -10.40 -25.73
C ASN A 220 -6.44 -9.39 -26.65
N THR A 221 -5.95 -8.15 -26.74
CA THR A 221 -6.62 -7.19 -27.64
C THR A 221 -5.65 -6.31 -28.44
N VAL A 222 -4.47 -6.77 -28.82
CA VAL A 222 -3.64 -6.05 -29.84
C VAL A 222 -2.90 -7.01 -30.79
N LEU A 223 -3.35 -8.23 -31.03
CA LEU A 223 -2.78 -9.05 -32.09
C LEU A 223 -3.86 -9.85 -32.86
N THR A 224 -4.90 -9.19 -33.29
CA THR A 224 -5.82 -9.79 -34.23
C THR A 224 -6.01 -8.88 -35.46
N GLN A 225 -4.89 -8.58 -36.11
CA GLN A 225 -4.89 -8.27 -37.56
C GLN A 225 -3.44 -8.41 -38.05
N GLU A 226 -3.21 -9.43 -38.81
CA GLU A 226 -2.03 -9.89 -39.50
C GLU A 226 -1.44 -11.19 -38.93
N ARG A 227 -2.08 -12.29 -39.30
CA ARG A 227 -1.44 -13.54 -39.82
C ARG A 227 -2.48 -14.64 -39.95
N HIS A 228 -3.30 -14.54 -40.97
CA HIS A 228 -3.70 -15.72 -41.68
C HIS A 228 -2.53 -16.09 -42.61
N ASN A 229 -2.07 -17.28 -42.45
CA ASN A 229 -1.22 -18.17 -43.28
C ASN A 229 0.12 -18.47 -42.61
N ASN A 230 0.19 -19.63 -42.07
CA ASN A 230 1.11 -20.73 -42.32
C ASN A 230 1.36 -21.61 -41.12
N ILE A 231 0.78 -22.80 -41.26
CA ILE A 231 1.43 -24.12 -40.99
C ILE A 231 1.60 -24.56 -39.57
N GLU A 232 0.81 -25.57 -39.28
CA GLU A 232 0.99 -26.64 -38.34
C GLU A 232 2.43 -27.17 -38.24
N SER A 233 2.71 -27.69 -37.04
CA SER A 233 3.84 -28.51 -36.61
C SER A 233 4.96 -27.74 -35.92
N VAL A 234 5.03 -27.86 -34.60
CA VAL A 234 6.02 -28.57 -33.81
C VAL A 234 5.61 -28.50 -32.33
N SER A 235 5.25 -29.65 -31.86
CA SER A 235 4.85 -30.04 -30.53
C SER A 235 5.89 -29.80 -29.43
N GLU A 236 5.34 -29.54 -28.22
CA GLU A 236 5.80 -30.08 -26.95
C GLU A 236 7.32 -30.26 -26.74
N HIS A 237 7.99 -29.27 -26.14
CA HIS A 237 9.18 -29.53 -25.29
C HIS A 237 9.74 -28.31 -24.52
N ASN A 238 8.98 -27.30 -24.12
CA ASN A 238 9.58 -26.18 -23.37
C ASN A 238 8.78 -25.64 -22.17
N ASN A 239 7.89 -26.43 -21.56
CA ASN A 239 7.09 -25.94 -20.43
C ASN A 239 7.62 -26.29 -19.02
N SER A 240 8.76 -26.95 -18.91
CA SER A 240 9.31 -27.37 -17.60
C SER A 240 10.50 -26.55 -17.08
N GLN A 241 11.05 -25.63 -17.87
CA GLN A 241 12.21 -24.83 -17.44
C GLN A 241 11.88 -23.40 -17.00
N ILE A 242 10.71 -22.86 -17.35
CA ILE A 242 10.33 -21.48 -17.02
C ILE A 242 9.72 -21.35 -15.61
N SER A 243 9.11 -22.40 -15.08
CA SER A 243 8.55 -22.41 -13.73
C SER A 243 9.63 -22.49 -12.64
N ALA A 244 10.72 -23.18 -12.88
CA ALA A 244 11.81 -23.33 -11.92
C ALA A 244 12.69 -22.08 -11.73
N GLN A 245 12.70 -21.17 -12.70
CA GLN A 245 13.48 -19.93 -12.63
C GLN A 245 12.72 -18.83 -11.88
N LYS A 246 11.40 -18.78 -12.04
CA LYS A 246 10.54 -17.81 -11.31
C LYS A 246 10.46 -18.07 -9.81
N GLU A 247 10.50 -19.31 -9.38
CA GLU A 247 10.53 -19.65 -7.95
C GLU A 247 11.85 -19.30 -7.27
N ARG A 248 12.98 -19.34 -7.98
CA ARG A 248 14.29 -18.97 -7.43
C ARG A 248 14.50 -17.48 -7.23
N ASP A 249 13.88 -16.64 -8.05
CA ASP A 249 14.00 -15.18 -7.93
C ASP A 249 13.10 -14.62 -6.83
N ILE A 250 11.98 -15.28 -6.53
CA ILE A 250 11.08 -14.92 -5.42
C ILE A 250 11.69 -15.30 -4.05
N THR A 251 12.46 -16.39 -4.01
CA THR A 251 13.10 -16.87 -2.77
C THR A 251 14.31 -16.03 -2.37
N ARG A 252 14.95 -15.33 -3.31
CA ARG A 252 16.17 -14.54 -3.05
C ARG A 252 15.90 -13.17 -2.43
N CYS A 253 14.67 -12.68 -2.48
CA CYS A 253 14.26 -11.44 -1.80
C CYS A 253 13.76 -11.64 -0.36
N ASN A 254 13.56 -12.89 0.09
CA ASN A 254 12.94 -13.19 1.38
C ASN A 254 13.88 -13.84 2.42
N TYR A 255 15.15 -14.09 2.11
CA TYR A 255 16.05 -14.78 3.02
C TYR A 255 17.42 -14.12 3.07
N ASP A 256 17.52 -12.98 3.75
CA ASP A 256 18.73 -12.54 4.44
C ASP A 256 18.31 -11.47 5.47
N SER A 257 17.74 -11.92 6.57
CA SER A 257 17.58 -11.07 7.77
C SER A 257 17.36 -11.98 8.98
N TYR A 258 18.44 -12.40 9.57
CA TYR A 258 18.54 -12.61 11.01
C TYR A 258 19.47 -11.58 11.60
#